data_8f80465e5f8a1d6df530a83750ee84cd
#
_entry.id   8f80465e5f8a1d6df530a83750ee84cd
#
_cell.length_a   1.000
_cell.length_b   1.000
_cell.length_c   1.000
_cell.angle_alpha   90.00
_cell.angle_beta   90.00
_cell.angle_gamma   90.00
#
_symmetry.space_group_name_H-M   'P 1'
#
loop_
_entity.id
_entity.type
_entity.pdbx_description
1 polymer ?
#
loop_
_entity_poly.entity_id
_entity_poly.type
_entity_poly.pdbx_seq_one_letter_code
_entity_poly.pdbx_strand_id
1 'polypeptide(L)'
;RGKSAEEMGGGVPHFRERGGDCDKNWDALEAKWKIKMEATIRELEKLEIPRLADMEDISVVTDALGESKGYHLLKNYDDLINLGIKCWQYHFEFLNLGYAAYVFFLDFVQKLFPSIPAQRVTQMISGIDVIMYEPDEELKKLAERAIELGVDAAVCFSQEWTEVEAALKKLPKGVEWLTSLNLSREPWFNVSTGTGWFHHDRSWNDAMNIPLNGIQTYIGKVKAGISIERPMEQVRAERDRITAEYRGMIEKDEDRKQFDELLGCAKTVFPYVENHLFYVEHWFHSVFWNKMREVGAILAEHGIIKDVEDVWLLRRDEIKQALWDVVTAWATGVTPRGTQTWPKEVEWRKGVMQKFKEWSAPPAIGTAPEVIQEPFTIVLWGVTNSSLADWAKVSEVKDLSTVKEFKGFAGSPGIVEGKARVCKTVEDIRQLQEGEI
;
A
#
# COMPACT_ATOMS: atom_id res chain seq x y z
N ARG A 1 -0.48 -26.99 11.37
CA ARG A 1 -1.65 -27.50 12.11
C ARG A 1 -2.36 -26.26 12.66
N GLY A 2 -3.58 -25.97 12.16
CA GLY A 2 -4.41 -24.89 12.71
C GLY A 2 -4.77 -25.18 14.16
N LYS A 3 -4.83 -24.14 14.99
CA LYS A 3 -5.31 -24.26 16.37
C LYS A 3 -6.80 -24.61 16.35
N SER A 4 -7.24 -25.40 17.32
CA SER A 4 -8.68 -25.74 17.47
C SER A 4 -9.49 -24.49 17.84
N ALA A 5 -10.79 -24.49 17.58
CA ALA A 5 -11.69 -23.41 17.97
C ALA A 5 -11.67 -23.12 19.50
N GLU A 6 -11.40 -24.15 20.33
CA GLU A 6 -11.18 -23.99 21.76
C GLU A 6 -9.88 -23.26 22.12
N GLU A 7 -8.78 -23.56 21.39
CA GLU A 7 -7.50 -22.86 21.57
C GLU A 7 -7.56 -21.39 21.13
N MET A 8 -8.42 -21.06 20.14
CA MET A 8 -8.68 -19.69 19.73
C MET A 8 -9.66 -18.97 20.68
N GLY A 9 -10.65 -19.66 21.22
CA GLY A 9 -11.57 -19.11 22.24
C GLY A 9 -10.87 -18.66 23.52
N GLY A 10 -9.77 -19.30 23.91
CA GLY A 10 -8.90 -18.87 25.01
C GLY A 10 -8.15 -17.55 24.73
N GLY A 11 -7.97 -17.17 23.49
CA GLY A 11 -7.34 -15.89 23.12
C GLY A 11 -8.27 -14.67 23.23
N VAL A 12 -9.58 -14.85 23.13
CA VAL A 12 -10.55 -13.73 23.13
C VAL A 12 -10.53 -12.91 24.43
N PRO A 13 -10.50 -13.50 25.65
CA PRO A 13 -10.37 -12.75 26.89
C PRO A 13 -9.07 -11.93 26.94
N HIS A 14 -7.97 -12.52 26.49
CA HIS A 14 -6.66 -11.87 26.47
C HIS A 14 -6.60 -10.70 25.48
N PHE A 15 -7.26 -10.81 24.34
CA PHE A 15 -7.42 -9.69 23.39
C PHE A 15 -8.31 -8.58 23.96
N ARG A 16 -9.37 -8.91 24.72
CA ARG A 16 -10.23 -7.92 25.37
C ARG A 16 -9.50 -7.15 26.47
N GLU A 17 -8.72 -7.83 27.29
CA GLU A 17 -7.95 -7.23 28.38
C GLU A 17 -6.86 -6.31 27.81
N ARG A 18 -6.07 -6.76 26.82
CA ARG A 18 -5.08 -5.95 26.13
C ARG A 18 -5.72 -4.81 25.34
N GLY A 19 -6.86 -5.03 24.69
CA GLY A 19 -7.58 -4.01 23.94
C GLY A 19 -8.01 -2.85 24.82
N GLY A 20 -8.55 -3.11 26.01
CA GLY A 20 -8.97 -2.08 26.94
C GLY A 20 -7.84 -1.25 27.54
N ASP A 21 -6.64 -1.84 27.73
CA ASP A 21 -5.46 -1.12 28.17
C ASP A 21 -4.82 -0.31 27.01
N CYS A 22 -4.85 -0.85 25.79
CA CYS A 22 -4.38 -0.16 24.59
C CYS A 22 -5.25 1.05 24.25
N ASP A 23 -6.59 0.93 24.34
CA ASP A 23 -7.50 2.02 24.05
C ASP A 23 -7.24 3.26 24.93
N LYS A 24 -7.03 3.06 26.22
CA LYS A 24 -6.74 4.14 27.17
C LYS A 24 -5.41 4.88 26.93
N ASN A 25 -4.46 4.22 26.29
CA ASN A 25 -3.11 4.73 26.03
C ASN A 25 -2.81 4.89 24.55
N TRP A 26 -3.83 4.79 23.69
CA TRP A 26 -3.68 4.65 22.23
C TRP A 26 -2.82 5.74 21.61
N ASP A 27 -3.11 7.01 21.89
CA ASP A 27 -2.37 8.14 21.32
C ASP A 27 -0.88 8.06 21.60
N ALA A 28 -0.51 7.67 22.83
CA ALA A 28 0.88 7.51 23.21
C ALA A 28 1.55 6.29 22.54
N LEU A 29 0.81 5.22 22.33
CA LEU A 29 1.28 4.01 21.66
C LEU A 29 1.46 4.26 20.15
N GLU A 30 0.48 4.86 19.50
CA GLU A 30 0.54 5.23 18.08
C GLU A 30 1.67 6.23 17.81
N ALA A 31 1.83 7.24 18.65
CA ALA A 31 2.92 8.21 18.53
C ALA A 31 4.30 7.53 18.63
N LYS A 32 4.50 6.62 19.58
CA LYS A 32 5.74 5.83 19.69
C LYS A 32 5.95 4.95 18.47
N TRP A 33 4.90 4.34 17.95
CA TRP A 33 4.96 3.54 16.74
C TRP A 33 5.40 4.37 15.54
N LYS A 34 4.80 5.55 15.33
CA LYS A 34 5.18 6.48 14.25
C LYS A 34 6.65 6.86 14.32
N ILE A 35 7.13 7.27 15.50
CA ILE A 35 8.55 7.67 15.70
C ILE A 35 9.50 6.54 15.28
N LYS A 36 9.27 5.31 15.74
CA LYS A 36 10.15 4.19 15.41
C LYS A 36 10.04 3.76 13.94
N MET A 37 8.86 3.88 13.36
CA MET A 37 8.65 3.57 11.94
C MET A 37 9.36 4.57 11.04
N GLU A 38 9.19 5.88 11.30
CA GLU A 38 9.91 6.95 10.60
C GLU A 38 11.43 6.80 10.75
N ALA A 39 11.92 6.50 11.96
CA ALA A 39 13.35 6.26 12.17
C ALA A 39 13.86 5.09 11.32
N THR A 40 13.08 4.02 11.18
CA THR A 40 13.43 2.87 10.34
C THR A 40 13.44 3.22 8.86
N ILE A 41 12.48 4.03 8.39
CA ILE A 41 12.45 4.52 7.01
C ILE A 41 13.66 5.42 6.74
N ARG A 42 13.98 6.35 7.65
CA ARG A 42 15.16 7.22 7.50
C ARG A 42 16.48 6.47 7.54
N GLU A 43 16.57 5.37 8.29
CA GLU A 43 17.70 4.44 8.27
C GLU A 43 17.83 3.78 6.88
N LEU A 44 16.70 3.33 6.32
CA LEU A 44 16.64 2.75 4.98
C LEU A 44 17.02 3.74 3.87
N GLU A 45 16.53 4.98 3.93
CA GLU A 45 16.86 6.04 2.97
C GLU A 45 18.36 6.35 2.95
N LYS A 46 19.00 6.32 4.10
CA LYS A 46 20.44 6.57 4.25
C LYS A 46 21.31 5.37 3.90
N LEU A 47 20.71 4.18 3.76
CA LEU A 47 21.45 2.98 3.43
C LEU A 47 22.01 3.09 2.01
N GLU A 48 23.31 3.08 1.87
CA GLU A 48 24.00 3.11 0.57
C GLU A 48 24.20 1.69 0.05
N ILE A 49 23.95 1.48 -1.24
CA ILE A 49 24.30 0.25 -1.95
C ILE A 49 25.50 0.58 -2.85
N PRO A 50 26.72 0.32 -2.38
CA PRO A 50 27.92 0.76 -3.07
C PRO A 50 28.12 0.00 -4.38
N ARG A 51 28.36 0.73 -5.47
CA ARG A 51 28.81 0.15 -6.74
C ARG A 51 30.29 -0.22 -6.65
N LEU A 52 30.65 -1.34 -7.25
CA LEU A 52 32.01 -1.80 -7.33
C LEU A 52 32.72 -1.06 -8.47
N ALA A 53 33.80 -0.36 -8.15
CA ALA A 53 34.69 0.21 -9.15
C ALA A 53 35.56 -0.90 -9.78
N ASP A 54 36.29 -0.59 -10.88
CA ASP A 54 37.16 -1.54 -11.54
C ASP A 54 38.25 -2.10 -10.60
N MET A 55 38.73 -1.27 -9.67
CA MET A 55 39.67 -1.67 -8.63
C MET A 55 39.33 -0.99 -7.29
N GLU A 56 39.65 -1.66 -6.18
CA GLU A 56 39.59 -1.06 -4.85
C GLU A 56 40.68 0.00 -4.69
N ASP A 57 40.41 1.04 -3.92
CA ASP A 57 41.44 2.04 -3.59
C ASP A 57 42.55 1.37 -2.76
N ILE A 58 43.80 1.63 -3.10
CA ILE A 58 44.95 1.06 -2.41
C ILE A 58 44.98 1.43 -0.93
N SER A 59 44.37 2.55 -0.53
CA SER A 59 44.27 3.00 0.87
C SER A 59 43.57 1.98 1.74
N VAL A 60 42.60 1.24 1.21
CA VAL A 60 41.90 0.16 1.97
C VAL A 60 42.91 -0.87 2.49
N VAL A 61 43.97 -1.15 1.72
CA VAL A 61 45.02 -2.08 2.11
C VAL A 61 46.09 -1.38 2.94
N THR A 62 46.56 -0.21 2.48
CA THR A 62 47.69 0.51 3.12
C THR A 62 47.33 1.13 4.46
N ASP A 63 46.09 1.56 4.63
CA ASP A 63 45.58 2.15 5.86
C ASP A 63 45.03 1.10 6.82
N ALA A 64 45.10 -0.17 6.45
CA ALA A 64 44.62 -1.33 7.22
C ALA A 64 43.16 -1.22 7.66
N LEU A 65 42.28 -0.53 6.89
CA LEU A 65 40.86 -0.33 7.21
C LEU A 65 40.08 -1.64 7.15
N GLY A 66 40.49 -2.59 6.28
CA GLY A 66 39.86 -3.93 6.17
C GLY A 66 38.43 -3.94 5.62
N GLU A 67 37.85 -2.76 5.37
CA GLU A 67 36.47 -2.59 4.92
C GLU A 67 36.43 -2.11 3.47
N SER A 68 36.41 -3.08 2.54
CA SER A 68 36.30 -2.78 1.11
C SER A 68 34.86 -2.44 0.70
N LYS A 69 34.69 -1.84 -0.49
CA LYS A 69 33.35 -1.64 -1.09
C LYS A 69 32.59 -2.97 -1.23
N GLY A 70 33.28 -4.07 -1.53
CA GLY A 70 32.68 -5.40 -1.57
C GLY A 70 32.16 -5.84 -0.22
N TYR A 71 32.90 -5.59 0.87
CA TYR A 71 32.44 -5.84 2.23
C TYR A 71 31.17 -5.03 2.54
N HIS A 72 31.18 -3.73 2.27
CA HIS A 72 30.04 -2.86 2.49
C HIS A 72 28.83 -3.26 1.64
N LEU A 73 29.01 -3.70 0.41
CA LEU A 73 27.93 -4.18 -0.45
C LEU A 73 27.22 -5.39 0.19
N LEU A 74 27.98 -6.37 0.66
CA LEU A 74 27.41 -7.57 1.29
C LEU A 74 26.72 -7.25 2.61
N LYS A 75 27.36 -6.44 3.45
CA LYS A 75 26.80 -5.99 4.74
C LYS A 75 25.52 -5.18 4.53
N ASN A 76 25.54 -4.20 3.63
CA ASN A 76 24.41 -3.31 3.42
C ASN A 76 23.22 -4.02 2.76
N TYR A 77 23.47 -5.08 1.96
CA TYR A 77 22.40 -5.96 1.52
C TYR A 77 21.73 -6.70 2.72
N ASP A 78 22.52 -7.23 3.66
CA ASP A 78 21.97 -7.85 4.86
C ASP A 78 21.20 -6.83 5.71
N ASP A 79 21.70 -5.62 5.86
CA ASP A 79 21.04 -4.54 6.58
C ASP A 79 19.72 -4.15 5.89
N LEU A 80 19.69 -4.05 4.55
CA LEU A 80 18.48 -3.82 3.77
C LEU A 80 17.39 -4.87 4.08
N ILE A 81 17.76 -6.14 4.05
CA ILE A 81 16.83 -7.24 4.35
C ILE A 81 16.35 -7.18 5.81
N ASN A 82 17.26 -6.88 6.74
CA ASN A 82 16.92 -6.77 8.16
C ASN A 82 15.96 -5.60 8.43
N LEU A 83 16.12 -4.46 7.75
CA LEU A 83 15.18 -3.34 7.80
C LEU A 83 13.80 -3.75 7.28
N GLY A 84 13.74 -4.53 6.19
CA GLY A 84 12.49 -5.11 5.69
C GLY A 84 11.80 -5.98 6.74
N ILE A 85 12.53 -6.89 7.38
CA ILE A 85 11.98 -7.75 8.45
C ILE A 85 11.48 -6.91 9.63
N LYS A 86 12.25 -5.89 10.04
CA LYS A 86 11.90 -4.98 11.13
C LYS A 86 10.63 -4.18 10.82
N CYS A 87 10.49 -3.68 9.60
CA CYS A 87 9.29 -3.00 9.15
C CYS A 87 8.05 -3.90 9.26
N TRP A 88 8.14 -5.15 8.80
CA TRP A 88 7.04 -6.10 8.88
C TRP A 88 6.68 -6.50 10.32
N GLN A 89 7.63 -6.51 11.26
CA GLN A 89 7.32 -6.68 12.67
C GLN A 89 6.49 -5.50 13.19
N TYR A 90 6.84 -4.27 12.81
CA TYR A 90 6.09 -3.08 13.20
C TYR A 90 4.70 -3.02 12.52
N HIS A 91 4.59 -3.50 11.28
CA HIS A 91 3.31 -3.62 10.58
C HIS A 91 2.28 -4.41 11.41
N PHE A 92 2.69 -5.55 11.97
CA PHE A 92 1.77 -6.41 12.74
C PHE A 92 1.61 -6.00 14.20
N GLU A 93 2.32 -5.00 14.70
CA GLU A 93 2.33 -4.67 16.13
C GLU A 93 0.93 -4.29 16.65
N PHE A 94 0.21 -3.45 15.91
CA PHE A 94 -1.13 -2.98 16.28
C PHE A 94 -2.21 -3.30 15.25
N LEU A 95 -1.85 -3.85 14.10
CA LEU A 95 -2.80 -4.10 13.02
C LEU A 95 -3.98 -4.96 13.47
N ASN A 96 -3.69 -6.04 14.19
CA ASN A 96 -4.73 -6.93 14.72
C ASN A 96 -5.64 -6.23 15.74
N LEU A 97 -5.14 -5.26 16.51
CA LEU A 97 -5.97 -4.47 17.42
C LEU A 97 -6.91 -3.54 16.67
N GLY A 98 -6.43 -2.87 15.61
CA GLY A 98 -7.23 -2.03 14.76
C GLY A 98 -8.42 -2.79 14.16
N TYR A 99 -8.16 -3.94 13.56
CA TYR A 99 -9.22 -4.79 13.03
C TYR A 99 -10.13 -5.36 14.13
N ALA A 100 -9.58 -5.81 15.26
CA ALA A 100 -10.39 -6.35 16.36
C ALA A 100 -11.35 -5.31 16.92
N ALA A 101 -10.94 -4.05 17.05
CA ALA A 101 -11.82 -2.96 17.51
C ALA A 101 -13.05 -2.82 16.60
N TYR A 102 -12.87 -2.84 15.28
CA TYR A 102 -13.97 -2.82 14.33
C TYR A 102 -14.84 -4.07 14.39
N VAL A 103 -14.22 -5.25 14.41
CA VAL A 103 -14.94 -6.54 14.42
C VAL A 103 -15.81 -6.68 15.65
N PHE A 104 -15.32 -6.30 16.83
CA PHE A 104 -16.12 -6.36 18.06
C PHE A 104 -17.29 -5.39 18.03
N PHE A 105 -17.11 -4.20 17.48
CA PHE A 105 -18.21 -3.27 17.28
C PHE A 105 -19.24 -3.81 16.28
N LEU A 106 -18.79 -4.31 15.11
CA LEU A 106 -19.64 -4.89 14.08
C LEU A 106 -20.47 -6.07 14.64
N ASP A 107 -19.81 -7.04 15.30
CA ASP A 107 -20.44 -8.23 15.87
C ASP A 107 -21.49 -7.84 16.93
N PHE A 108 -21.17 -6.88 17.79
CA PHE A 108 -22.10 -6.39 18.81
C PHE A 108 -23.33 -5.72 18.17
N VAL A 109 -23.12 -4.83 17.21
CA VAL A 109 -24.22 -4.13 16.53
C VAL A 109 -25.10 -5.10 15.75
N GLN A 110 -24.51 -6.10 15.08
CA GLN A 110 -25.27 -7.13 14.35
C GLN A 110 -26.04 -8.08 15.28
N LYS A 111 -25.58 -8.31 16.51
CA LYS A 111 -26.36 -9.04 17.52
C LYS A 111 -27.58 -8.25 17.98
N LEU A 112 -27.47 -6.94 18.12
CA LEU A 112 -28.60 -6.06 18.45
C LEU A 112 -29.56 -5.88 17.26
N PHE A 113 -29.02 -5.79 16.07
CA PHE A 113 -29.75 -5.51 14.83
C PHE A 113 -29.35 -6.54 13.75
N PRO A 114 -29.93 -7.76 13.78
CA PRO A 114 -29.50 -8.86 12.89
C PRO A 114 -29.60 -8.56 11.38
N SER A 115 -30.45 -7.61 10.99
CA SER A 115 -30.64 -7.21 9.59
C SER A 115 -29.85 -5.98 9.17
N ILE A 116 -29.00 -5.40 10.05
CA ILE A 116 -28.21 -4.23 9.71
C ILE A 116 -27.15 -4.59 8.67
N PRO A 117 -27.04 -3.87 7.53
CA PRO A 117 -25.92 -4.08 6.61
C PRO A 117 -24.58 -3.66 7.25
N ALA A 118 -23.52 -4.44 7.04
CA ALA A 118 -22.19 -4.12 7.54
C ALA A 118 -21.73 -2.71 7.12
N GLN A 119 -22.10 -2.27 5.91
CA GLN A 119 -21.84 -0.91 5.43
C GLN A 119 -22.39 0.18 6.34
N ARG A 120 -23.60 -0.03 6.95
CA ARG A 120 -24.17 0.93 7.90
C ARG A 120 -23.34 1.02 9.17
N VAL A 121 -22.78 -0.10 9.64
CA VAL A 121 -21.88 -0.12 10.80
C VAL A 121 -20.57 0.60 10.47
N THR A 122 -20.00 0.37 9.29
CA THR A 122 -18.82 1.09 8.81
C THR A 122 -19.06 2.60 8.73
N GLN A 123 -20.24 3.03 8.29
CA GLN A 123 -20.59 4.45 8.26
C GLN A 123 -20.55 5.12 9.64
N MET A 124 -20.82 4.39 10.75
CA MET A 124 -20.73 4.93 12.12
C MET A 124 -19.32 5.26 12.57
N ILE A 125 -18.28 4.71 11.90
CA ILE A 125 -16.87 4.99 12.16
C ILE A 125 -16.20 5.78 11.00
N SER A 126 -16.99 6.30 10.05
CA SER A 126 -16.48 7.11 8.93
C SER A 126 -16.19 8.57 9.31
N GLY A 127 -15.61 9.33 8.39
CA GLY A 127 -15.39 10.77 8.60
C GLY A 127 -14.28 11.09 9.61
N ILE A 128 -13.35 10.16 9.83
CA ILE A 128 -12.14 10.36 10.62
C ILE A 128 -11.02 10.75 9.66
N ASP A 129 -10.21 11.71 10.07
CA ASP A 129 -9.05 12.11 9.28
C ASP A 129 -7.97 11.03 9.36
N VAL A 130 -7.45 10.61 8.21
CA VAL A 130 -6.39 9.61 8.08
C VAL A 130 -5.25 10.17 7.23
N ILE A 131 -4.04 9.75 7.54
CA ILE A 131 -2.82 10.26 6.88
C ILE A 131 -2.81 9.98 5.36
N MET A 132 -3.54 8.97 4.90
CA MET A 132 -3.68 8.66 3.47
C MET A 132 -4.36 9.78 2.65
N TYR A 133 -4.95 10.78 3.31
CA TYR A 133 -5.49 11.97 2.62
C TYR A 133 -4.42 13.02 2.31
N GLU A 134 -3.32 13.05 3.07
CA GLU A 134 -2.28 14.08 2.93
C GLU A 134 -1.64 14.16 1.53
N PRO A 135 -1.31 13.04 0.85
CA PRO A 135 -0.77 13.12 -0.51
C PRO A 135 -1.70 13.87 -1.48
N ASP A 136 -3.02 13.63 -1.38
CA ASP A 136 -4.01 14.32 -2.20
C ASP A 136 -4.17 15.80 -1.81
N GLU A 137 -4.13 16.11 -0.52
CA GLU A 137 -4.14 17.51 -0.05
C GLU A 137 -2.91 18.28 -0.53
N GLU A 138 -1.74 17.65 -0.62
CA GLU A 138 -0.56 18.27 -1.23
C GLU A 138 -0.74 18.58 -2.72
N LEU A 139 -1.42 17.71 -3.49
CA LEU A 139 -1.76 18.01 -4.90
C LEU A 139 -2.66 19.23 -5.02
N LYS A 140 -3.64 19.38 -4.12
CA LYS A 140 -4.54 20.55 -4.07
C LYS A 140 -3.77 21.84 -3.77
N LYS A 141 -2.93 21.82 -2.73
CA LYS A 141 -2.05 22.95 -2.37
C LYS A 141 -1.15 23.36 -3.53
N LEU A 142 -0.58 22.39 -4.25
CA LEU A 142 0.26 22.66 -5.42
C LEU A 142 -0.53 23.22 -6.60
N ALA A 143 -1.78 22.81 -6.79
CA ALA A 143 -2.66 23.37 -7.81
C ALA A 143 -3.02 24.83 -7.51
N GLU A 144 -3.42 25.14 -6.28
CA GLU A 144 -3.68 26.50 -5.82
C GLU A 144 -2.44 27.38 -5.93
N ARG A 145 -1.29 26.85 -5.53
CA ARG A 145 0.00 27.58 -5.64
C ARG A 145 0.38 27.86 -7.09
N ALA A 146 0.09 26.97 -8.04
CA ALA A 146 0.32 27.22 -9.46
C ALA A 146 -0.51 28.40 -9.99
N ILE A 147 -1.78 28.47 -9.56
CA ILE A 147 -2.69 29.57 -9.92
C ILE A 147 -2.22 30.89 -9.28
N GLU A 148 -1.88 30.89 -7.99
CA GLU A 148 -1.38 32.04 -7.25
C GLU A 148 -0.13 32.65 -7.90
N LEU A 149 0.82 31.80 -8.29
CA LEU A 149 2.05 32.21 -8.97
C LEU A 149 1.84 32.57 -10.44
N GLY A 150 0.68 32.26 -11.02
CA GLY A 150 0.37 32.47 -12.44
C GLY A 150 1.19 31.57 -13.38
N VAL A 151 1.53 30.36 -12.91
CA VAL A 151 2.28 29.34 -13.69
C VAL A 151 1.41 28.15 -14.09
N ASP A 152 0.10 28.21 -13.78
CA ASP A 152 -0.88 27.17 -14.08
C ASP A 152 -0.92 26.77 -15.56
N ALA A 153 -0.76 27.73 -16.49
CA ALA A 153 -0.65 27.44 -17.92
C ALA A 153 0.61 26.61 -18.25
N ALA A 154 1.73 26.87 -17.57
CA ALA A 154 2.96 26.10 -17.75
C ALA A 154 2.87 24.71 -17.12
N VAL A 155 2.11 24.54 -16.03
CA VAL A 155 1.85 23.24 -15.43
C VAL A 155 0.91 22.39 -16.29
N CYS A 156 -0.03 23.02 -17.00
CA CYS A 156 -1.08 22.33 -17.75
C CYS A 156 -0.78 22.14 -19.26
N PHE A 157 0.39 22.56 -19.76
CA PHE A 157 0.63 22.55 -21.21
C PHE A 157 0.96 21.17 -21.78
N SER A 158 1.42 20.22 -20.96
CA SER A 158 1.77 18.85 -21.35
C SER A 158 1.39 17.86 -20.25
N GLN A 159 1.18 16.60 -20.62
CA GLN A 159 0.99 15.48 -19.70
C GLN A 159 2.33 14.86 -19.27
N GLU A 160 3.42 15.21 -19.96
CA GLU A 160 4.75 14.67 -19.69
C GLU A 160 5.50 15.56 -18.70
N TRP A 161 5.82 14.99 -17.51
CA TRP A 161 6.51 15.70 -16.44
C TRP A 161 7.80 16.37 -16.88
N THR A 162 8.61 15.69 -17.67
CA THR A 162 9.91 16.21 -18.14
C THR A 162 9.76 17.48 -18.97
N GLU A 163 8.69 17.61 -19.75
CA GLU A 163 8.40 18.80 -20.55
C GLU A 163 7.92 19.94 -19.65
N VAL A 164 7.01 19.63 -18.71
CA VAL A 164 6.47 20.61 -17.75
C VAL A 164 7.61 21.15 -16.87
N GLU A 165 8.46 20.28 -16.32
CA GLU A 165 9.61 20.69 -15.51
C GLU A 165 10.54 21.61 -16.29
N ALA A 166 10.86 21.25 -17.55
CA ALA A 166 11.75 22.04 -18.40
C ALA A 166 11.15 23.43 -18.72
N ALA A 167 9.82 23.54 -18.86
CA ALA A 167 9.13 24.82 -19.07
C ALA A 167 9.15 25.68 -17.80
N LEU A 168 8.85 25.08 -16.65
CA LEU A 168 8.82 25.78 -15.36
C LEU A 168 10.21 26.29 -14.97
N LYS A 169 11.29 25.55 -15.24
CA LYS A 169 12.67 26.01 -15.02
C LYS A 169 13.05 27.29 -15.76
N LYS A 170 12.35 27.64 -16.82
CA LYS A 170 12.58 28.88 -17.60
C LYS A 170 11.88 30.11 -16.99
N LEU A 171 10.98 29.91 -16.03
CA LEU A 171 10.18 30.94 -15.41
C LEU A 171 10.63 31.15 -13.94
N PRO A 172 10.94 32.39 -13.49
CA PRO A 172 11.31 32.62 -12.09
C PRO A 172 10.27 32.10 -11.10
N LYS A 173 8.99 32.36 -11.34
CA LYS A 173 7.89 31.84 -10.53
C LYS A 173 7.67 30.31 -10.72
N GLY A 174 8.09 29.76 -11.85
CA GLY A 174 8.10 28.32 -12.10
C GLY A 174 9.13 27.63 -11.21
N VAL A 175 10.31 28.21 -11.01
CA VAL A 175 11.34 27.70 -10.07
C VAL A 175 10.82 27.73 -8.64
N GLU A 176 10.08 28.80 -8.26
CA GLU A 176 9.44 28.90 -6.95
C GLU A 176 8.40 27.79 -6.75
N TRP A 177 7.58 27.51 -7.76
CA TRP A 177 6.60 26.43 -7.72
C TRP A 177 7.30 25.05 -7.62
N LEU A 178 8.37 24.81 -8.38
CA LEU A 178 9.17 23.60 -8.31
C LEU A 178 9.77 23.39 -6.91
N THR A 179 10.12 24.49 -6.23
CA THR A 179 10.59 24.42 -4.83
C THR A 179 9.46 23.92 -3.92
N SER A 180 8.24 24.44 -4.07
CA SER A 180 7.08 23.97 -3.32
C SER A 180 6.79 22.48 -3.60
N LEU A 181 6.82 22.07 -4.87
CA LEU A 181 6.67 20.67 -5.25
C LEU A 181 7.72 19.78 -4.58
N ASN A 182 8.99 20.18 -4.57
CA ASN A 182 10.05 19.39 -3.96
C ASN A 182 9.88 19.24 -2.44
N LEU A 183 9.29 20.22 -1.77
CA LEU A 183 8.94 20.12 -0.34
C LEU A 183 7.81 19.12 -0.11
N SER A 184 6.82 19.06 -1.01
CA SER A 184 5.70 18.12 -0.92
C SER A 184 6.12 16.68 -1.25
N ARG A 185 7.20 16.48 -2.02
CA ARG A 185 7.66 15.14 -2.42
C ARG A 185 8.04 14.27 -1.21
N GLU A 186 8.60 14.86 -0.18
CA GLU A 186 8.99 14.15 1.03
C GLU A 186 8.10 14.58 2.21
N PRO A 187 7.32 13.65 2.78
CA PRO A 187 7.25 12.21 2.44
C PRO A 187 6.13 11.83 1.44
N TRP A 188 5.30 12.80 1.00
CA TRP A 188 3.97 12.53 0.47
C TRP A 188 3.95 11.85 -0.90
N PHE A 189 4.98 12.05 -1.74
CA PHE A 189 5.06 11.41 -3.06
C PHE A 189 5.71 10.01 -3.03
N ASN A 190 6.01 9.51 -1.84
CA ASN A 190 6.35 8.10 -1.65
C ASN A 190 5.11 7.19 -1.68
N VAL A 191 3.93 7.77 -1.92
CA VAL A 191 2.71 6.99 -2.16
C VAL A 191 2.85 6.16 -3.42
N SER A 192 2.46 4.89 -3.35
CA SER A 192 2.49 3.95 -4.46
C SER A 192 1.36 4.24 -5.47
N THR A 193 1.62 3.95 -6.73
CA THR A 193 0.61 4.00 -7.82
C THR A 193 -0.41 2.86 -7.76
N GLY A 194 -0.17 1.86 -6.92
CA GLY A 194 -1.02 0.73 -6.64
C GLY A 194 -1.22 0.52 -5.15
N THR A 195 -1.21 -0.73 -4.72
CA THR A 195 -1.41 -1.09 -3.30
C THR A 195 -0.18 -0.86 -2.43
N GLY A 196 1.00 -0.67 -3.03
CA GLY A 196 2.29 -0.63 -2.34
C GLY A 196 2.86 -2.01 -1.95
N TRP A 197 2.07 -3.08 -2.07
CA TRP A 197 2.50 -4.44 -1.72
C TRP A 197 3.51 -5.04 -2.69
N PHE A 198 3.50 -4.60 -3.93
CA PHE A 198 4.26 -5.22 -4.99
C PHE A 198 5.34 -4.30 -5.55
N HIS A 199 6.48 -4.86 -5.85
CA HIS A 199 7.63 -4.14 -6.41
C HIS A 199 7.34 -3.42 -7.75
N HIS A 200 6.34 -3.88 -8.52
CA HIS A 200 5.95 -3.23 -9.78
C HIS A 200 5.11 -1.96 -9.58
N ASP A 201 4.55 -1.77 -8.39
CA ASP A 201 3.86 -0.53 -8.03
C ASP A 201 4.91 0.56 -7.79
N ARG A 202 5.04 1.49 -8.73
CA ARG A 202 5.96 2.62 -8.61
C ARG A 202 5.40 3.67 -7.67
N SER A 203 6.27 4.46 -7.05
CA SER A 203 5.83 5.63 -6.30
C SER A 203 5.50 6.80 -7.22
N TRP A 204 4.81 7.82 -6.71
CA TRP A 204 4.63 9.07 -7.45
C TRP A 204 5.98 9.75 -7.73
N ASN A 205 6.97 9.59 -6.85
CA ASN A 205 8.34 10.07 -7.11
C ASN A 205 8.98 9.43 -8.34
N ASP A 206 8.65 8.17 -8.62
CA ASP A 206 9.16 7.41 -9.78
C ASP A 206 8.29 7.62 -11.03
N ALA A 207 7.03 8.03 -10.86
CA ALA A 207 6.02 8.18 -11.93
C ALA A 207 5.33 9.54 -11.85
N MET A 208 6.10 10.63 -11.97
CA MET A 208 5.66 12.02 -11.78
C MET A 208 4.50 12.47 -12.68
N ASN A 209 4.24 11.78 -13.79
CA ASN A 209 3.08 12.07 -14.64
C ASN A 209 1.75 11.85 -13.89
N ILE A 210 1.71 10.96 -12.89
CA ILE A 210 0.50 10.67 -12.10
C ILE A 210 0.12 11.84 -11.20
N PRO A 211 0.97 12.30 -10.27
CA PRO A 211 0.66 13.47 -9.46
C PRO A 211 0.48 14.74 -10.31
N LEU A 212 1.23 14.90 -11.41
CA LEU A 212 1.03 16.01 -12.36
C LEU A 212 -0.41 16.04 -12.88
N ASN A 213 -0.95 14.90 -13.33
CA ASN A 213 -2.33 14.82 -13.81
C ASN A 213 -3.35 15.17 -12.72
N GLY A 214 -3.10 14.77 -11.48
CA GLY A 214 -3.90 15.18 -10.32
C GLY A 214 -3.89 16.70 -10.12
N ILE A 215 -2.71 17.31 -10.10
CA ILE A 215 -2.54 18.77 -9.98
C ILE A 215 -3.26 19.51 -11.10
N GLN A 216 -3.09 19.08 -12.36
CA GLN A 216 -3.76 19.67 -13.52
C GLN A 216 -5.29 19.57 -13.41
N THR A 217 -5.80 18.43 -12.94
CA THR A 217 -7.23 18.24 -12.69
C THR A 217 -7.75 19.23 -11.64
N TYR A 218 -7.02 19.44 -10.55
CA TYR A 218 -7.39 20.41 -9.52
C TYR A 218 -7.32 21.86 -10.03
N ILE A 219 -6.30 22.22 -10.80
CA ILE A 219 -6.23 23.52 -11.47
C ILE A 219 -7.49 23.76 -12.32
N GLY A 220 -7.89 22.76 -13.11
CA GLY A 220 -9.09 22.84 -13.95
C GLY A 220 -10.36 23.07 -13.13
N LYS A 221 -10.55 22.31 -12.04
CA LYS A 221 -11.69 22.45 -11.13
C LYS A 221 -11.75 23.83 -10.47
N VAL A 222 -10.62 24.29 -9.90
CA VAL A 222 -10.54 25.62 -9.25
C VAL A 222 -10.89 26.73 -10.23
N LYS A 223 -10.35 26.70 -11.46
CA LYS A 223 -10.65 27.69 -12.51
C LYS A 223 -12.11 27.64 -12.97
N ALA A 224 -12.76 26.48 -12.88
CA ALA A 224 -14.19 26.34 -13.17
C ALA A 224 -15.09 26.72 -11.97
N GLY A 225 -14.53 27.13 -10.83
CA GLY A 225 -15.28 27.43 -9.61
C GLY A 225 -15.88 26.21 -8.92
N ILE A 226 -15.34 25.01 -9.21
CA ILE A 226 -15.74 23.75 -8.59
C ILE A 226 -14.90 23.53 -7.34
N SER A 227 -15.55 23.27 -6.21
CA SER A 227 -14.84 22.96 -4.96
C SER A 227 -13.97 21.72 -5.11
N ILE A 228 -12.76 21.78 -4.59
CA ILE A 228 -11.82 20.66 -4.48
C ILE A 228 -11.77 20.08 -3.07
N GLU A 229 -12.50 20.68 -2.13
CA GLU A 229 -12.58 20.24 -0.76
C GLU A 229 -13.31 18.89 -0.62
N ARG A 230 -12.86 18.05 0.29
CA ARG A 230 -13.56 16.82 0.67
C ARG A 230 -14.82 17.16 1.45
N PRO A 231 -15.97 16.52 1.18
CA PRO A 231 -17.22 16.82 1.87
C PRO A 231 -17.26 16.20 3.29
N MET A 232 -16.20 16.42 4.09
CA MET A 232 -16.02 15.77 5.40
C MET A 232 -17.12 16.14 6.41
N GLU A 233 -17.62 17.37 6.37
CA GLU A 233 -18.73 17.79 7.25
C GLU A 233 -20.01 17.00 6.95
N GLN A 234 -20.33 16.76 5.69
CA GLN A 234 -21.48 15.97 5.28
C GLN A 234 -21.32 14.50 5.72
N VAL A 235 -20.11 13.93 5.54
CA VAL A 235 -19.80 12.56 5.97
C VAL A 235 -19.94 12.43 7.48
N ARG A 236 -19.44 13.40 8.26
CA ARG A 236 -19.55 13.42 9.72
C ARG A 236 -20.98 13.58 10.18
N ALA A 237 -21.75 14.46 9.55
CA ALA A 237 -23.16 14.66 9.86
C ALA A 237 -23.99 13.38 9.61
N GLU A 238 -23.74 12.70 8.50
CA GLU A 238 -24.42 11.43 8.19
C GLU A 238 -24.00 10.30 9.15
N ARG A 239 -22.73 10.20 9.49
CA ARG A 239 -22.22 9.31 10.55
C ARG A 239 -22.99 9.51 11.86
N ASP A 240 -23.06 10.76 12.31
CA ASP A 240 -23.66 11.10 13.60
C ASP A 240 -25.17 10.86 13.59
N ARG A 241 -25.83 11.12 12.44
CA ARG A 241 -27.25 10.81 12.24
C ARG A 241 -27.52 9.29 12.35
N ILE A 242 -26.74 8.48 11.61
CA ILE A 242 -26.88 7.01 11.63
C ILE A 242 -26.60 6.48 13.04
N THR A 243 -25.53 6.96 13.67
CA THR A 243 -25.16 6.55 15.03
C THR A 243 -26.29 6.85 16.03
N ALA A 244 -26.85 8.05 16.00
CA ALA A 244 -27.95 8.46 16.88
C ALA A 244 -29.20 7.64 16.63
N GLU A 245 -29.55 7.35 15.37
CA GLU A 245 -30.68 6.53 14.97
C GLU A 245 -30.63 5.13 15.61
N TYR A 246 -29.53 4.38 15.36
CA TYR A 246 -29.40 3.03 15.89
C TYR A 246 -29.22 3.00 17.41
N ARG A 247 -28.44 3.93 17.97
CA ARG A 247 -28.30 4.08 19.41
C ARG A 247 -29.65 4.33 20.10
N GLY A 248 -30.55 5.14 19.48
CA GLY A 248 -31.88 5.44 19.96
C GLY A 248 -32.84 4.22 19.99
N MET A 249 -32.60 3.23 19.13
CA MET A 249 -33.38 1.99 19.08
C MET A 249 -32.95 0.95 20.13
N ILE A 250 -31.82 1.15 20.81
CA ILE A 250 -31.34 0.23 21.85
C ILE A 250 -32.19 0.46 23.13
N GLU A 251 -32.91 -0.56 23.58
CA GLU A 251 -33.82 -0.45 24.73
C GLU A 251 -33.08 -0.45 26.07
N LYS A 252 -32.07 -1.33 26.24
CA LYS A 252 -31.38 -1.52 27.52
C LYS A 252 -30.24 -0.54 27.70
N ASP A 253 -30.14 0.06 28.88
CA ASP A 253 -29.06 1.00 29.21
C ASP A 253 -27.65 0.34 29.20
N GLU A 254 -27.57 -0.93 29.61
CA GLU A 254 -26.32 -1.70 29.53
C GLU A 254 -25.85 -1.85 28.09
N ASP A 255 -26.75 -2.21 27.18
CA ASP A 255 -26.41 -2.37 25.75
C ASP A 255 -26.04 -1.01 25.13
N ARG A 256 -26.73 0.09 25.53
CA ARG A 256 -26.30 1.45 25.10
C ARG A 256 -24.92 1.80 25.56
N LYS A 257 -24.59 1.50 26.82
CA LYS A 257 -23.22 1.76 27.34
C LYS A 257 -22.17 0.96 26.59
N GLN A 258 -22.45 -0.33 26.36
CA GLN A 258 -21.53 -1.19 25.59
C GLN A 258 -21.39 -0.72 24.13
N PHE A 259 -22.49 -0.26 23.51
CA PHE A 259 -22.46 0.34 22.17
C PHE A 259 -21.53 1.56 22.14
N ASP A 260 -21.68 2.49 23.10
CA ASP A 260 -20.86 3.70 23.18
C ASP A 260 -19.37 3.37 23.41
N GLU A 261 -19.07 2.40 24.29
CA GLU A 261 -17.70 1.95 24.57
C GLU A 261 -17.02 1.31 23.35
N LEU A 262 -17.72 0.39 22.67
CA LEU A 262 -17.17 -0.28 21.49
C LEU A 262 -17.04 0.67 20.30
N LEU A 263 -18.00 1.58 20.10
CA LEU A 263 -17.93 2.62 19.08
C LEU A 263 -16.76 3.58 19.35
N GLY A 264 -16.56 3.99 20.61
CA GLY A 264 -15.43 4.82 21.03
C GLY A 264 -14.11 4.14 20.71
N CYS A 265 -13.94 2.89 21.13
CA CYS A 265 -12.75 2.10 20.82
C CYS A 265 -12.52 1.96 19.31
N ALA A 266 -13.56 1.63 18.54
CA ALA A 266 -13.43 1.52 17.08
C ALA A 266 -13.03 2.84 16.43
N LYS A 267 -13.62 3.97 16.85
CA LYS A 267 -13.23 5.30 16.32
C LYS A 267 -11.79 5.70 16.67
N THR A 268 -11.28 5.25 17.80
CA THR A 268 -9.93 5.57 18.27
C THR A 268 -8.88 4.71 17.62
N VAL A 269 -9.09 3.40 17.54
CA VAL A 269 -8.04 2.43 17.17
C VAL A 269 -8.08 2.05 15.69
N PHE A 270 -9.28 1.93 15.09
CA PHE A 270 -9.41 1.48 13.70
C PHE A 270 -8.74 2.38 12.66
N PRO A 271 -8.68 3.73 12.81
CA PRO A 271 -7.97 4.59 11.87
C PRO A 271 -6.49 4.24 11.67
N TYR A 272 -5.87 3.58 12.64
CA TYR A 272 -4.52 3.05 12.51
C TYR A 272 -4.39 2.08 11.32
N VAL A 273 -5.45 1.33 11.00
CA VAL A 273 -5.46 0.40 9.85
C VAL A 273 -5.17 1.14 8.54
N GLU A 274 -5.67 2.38 8.40
CA GLU A 274 -5.38 3.22 7.23
C GLU A 274 -4.06 3.99 7.40
N ASN A 275 -3.78 4.51 8.61
CA ASN A 275 -2.59 5.31 8.86
C ASN A 275 -1.30 4.51 8.65
N HIS A 276 -1.25 3.23 9.10
CA HIS A 276 -0.04 2.43 8.97
C HIS A 276 0.30 2.09 7.52
N LEU A 277 -0.71 2.03 6.61
CA LEU A 277 -0.51 1.77 5.18
C LEU A 277 0.45 2.78 4.56
N PHE A 278 0.29 4.07 4.88
CA PHE A 278 1.18 5.11 4.36
C PHE A 278 2.64 4.85 4.73
N TYR A 279 2.91 4.53 5.99
CA TYR A 279 4.27 4.31 6.46
C TYR A 279 4.89 3.02 5.95
N VAL A 280 4.12 1.92 5.95
CA VAL A 280 4.63 0.57 5.63
C VAL A 280 4.53 0.27 4.14
N GLU A 281 3.30 0.31 3.61
CA GLU A 281 3.02 -0.19 2.26
C GLU A 281 3.35 0.84 1.18
N HIS A 282 3.33 2.13 1.53
CA HIS A 282 3.70 3.17 0.59
C HIS A 282 5.13 3.66 0.81
N TRP A 283 5.40 4.41 1.87
CA TRP A 283 6.69 5.06 2.04
C TRP A 283 7.86 4.07 2.21
N PHE A 284 7.77 3.13 3.18
CA PHE A 284 8.84 2.16 3.38
C PHE A 284 9.08 1.30 2.13
N HIS A 285 8.01 0.72 1.56
CA HIS A 285 8.16 -0.14 0.39
C HIS A 285 8.66 0.61 -0.84
N SER A 286 8.23 1.85 -1.06
CA SER A 286 8.75 2.68 -2.16
C SER A 286 10.28 2.80 -2.09
N VAL A 287 10.81 3.11 -0.91
CA VAL A 287 12.26 3.20 -0.70
C VAL A 287 12.92 1.82 -0.80
N PHE A 288 12.32 0.80 -0.17
CA PHE A 288 12.86 -0.56 -0.15
C PHE A 288 12.98 -1.17 -1.56
N TRP A 289 11.93 -1.04 -2.39
CA TRP A 289 11.96 -1.54 -3.75
C TRP A 289 13.01 -0.82 -4.58
N ASN A 290 13.20 0.48 -4.40
CA ASN A 290 14.25 1.23 -5.10
C ASN A 290 15.65 0.80 -4.65
N LYS A 291 15.88 0.56 -3.36
CA LYS A 291 17.14 -0.02 -2.86
C LYS A 291 17.41 -1.42 -3.42
N MET A 292 16.39 -2.25 -3.56
CA MET A 292 16.52 -3.55 -4.21
C MET A 292 16.87 -3.42 -5.70
N ARG A 293 16.37 -2.39 -6.39
CA ARG A 293 16.79 -2.10 -7.78
C ARG A 293 18.23 -1.64 -7.88
N GLU A 294 18.75 -0.91 -6.87
CA GLU A 294 20.19 -0.59 -6.81
C GLU A 294 21.03 -1.90 -6.75
N VAL A 295 20.59 -2.88 -5.96
CA VAL A 295 21.20 -4.23 -5.93
C VAL A 295 21.06 -4.92 -7.29
N GLY A 296 19.88 -4.87 -7.91
CA GLY A 296 19.65 -5.40 -9.26
C GLY A 296 20.56 -4.78 -10.31
N ALA A 297 20.81 -3.47 -10.23
CA ALA A 297 21.73 -2.78 -11.14
C ALA A 297 23.16 -3.34 -11.04
N ILE A 298 23.65 -3.61 -9.82
CA ILE A 298 24.96 -4.23 -9.64
C ILE A 298 25.02 -5.62 -10.26
N LEU A 299 23.99 -6.44 -10.01
CA LEU A 299 23.91 -7.78 -10.59
C LEU A 299 23.86 -7.73 -12.14
N ALA A 300 23.16 -6.75 -12.72
CA ALA A 300 23.08 -6.56 -14.16
C ALA A 300 24.44 -6.09 -14.74
N GLU A 301 25.12 -5.13 -14.11
CA GLU A 301 26.45 -4.64 -14.50
C GLU A 301 27.49 -5.77 -14.56
N HIS A 302 27.37 -6.75 -13.66
CA HIS A 302 28.27 -7.90 -13.59
C HIS A 302 27.76 -9.14 -14.37
N GLY A 303 26.69 -9.02 -15.16
CA GLY A 303 26.19 -10.06 -16.05
C GLY A 303 25.50 -11.24 -15.34
N ILE A 304 25.10 -11.09 -14.08
CA ILE A 304 24.34 -12.08 -13.33
C ILE A 304 22.88 -12.13 -13.82
N ILE A 305 22.32 -10.98 -14.10
CA ILE A 305 20.98 -10.82 -14.70
C ILE A 305 21.09 -9.89 -15.92
N LYS A 306 20.06 -9.87 -16.77
CA LYS A 306 20.07 -9.03 -17.99
C LYS A 306 19.43 -7.67 -17.77
N ASP A 307 18.40 -7.63 -16.94
CA ASP A 307 17.63 -6.43 -16.63
C ASP A 307 17.58 -6.23 -15.11
N VAL A 308 17.56 -4.98 -14.68
CA VAL A 308 17.49 -4.62 -13.25
C VAL A 308 16.27 -5.28 -12.58
N GLU A 309 15.13 -5.31 -13.27
CA GLU A 309 13.90 -5.90 -12.76
C GLU A 309 13.96 -7.44 -12.65
N ASP A 310 14.96 -8.08 -13.25
CA ASP A 310 15.18 -9.51 -13.10
C ASP A 310 15.57 -9.92 -11.66
N VAL A 311 15.98 -8.96 -10.83
CA VAL A 311 16.27 -9.19 -9.39
C VAL A 311 15.09 -9.81 -8.66
N TRP A 312 13.86 -9.53 -9.08
CA TRP A 312 12.63 -10.08 -8.50
C TRP A 312 12.39 -11.56 -8.83
N LEU A 313 13.13 -12.10 -9.76
CA LEU A 313 13.10 -13.52 -10.11
C LEU A 313 14.13 -14.35 -9.34
N LEU A 314 14.93 -13.70 -8.50
CA LEU A 314 15.87 -14.35 -7.60
C LEU A 314 15.32 -14.35 -6.16
N ARG A 315 15.56 -15.44 -5.42
CA ARG A 315 15.25 -15.50 -4.01
C ARG A 315 16.28 -14.72 -3.19
N ARG A 316 15.90 -14.34 -1.99
CA ARG A 316 16.78 -13.57 -1.08
C ARG A 316 18.16 -14.20 -0.89
N ASP A 317 18.20 -15.52 -0.68
CA ASP A 317 19.41 -16.29 -0.52
C ASP A 317 20.25 -16.38 -1.80
N GLU A 318 19.57 -16.46 -2.95
CA GLU A 318 20.22 -16.46 -4.28
C GLU A 318 20.83 -15.10 -4.60
N ILE A 319 20.18 -14.00 -4.28
CA ILE A 319 20.75 -12.65 -4.42
C ILE A 319 22.02 -12.53 -3.58
N LYS A 320 21.99 -12.97 -2.32
CA LYS A 320 23.16 -12.94 -1.45
C LYS A 320 24.31 -13.77 -2.00
N GLN A 321 24.01 -14.96 -2.52
CA GLN A 321 25.01 -15.83 -3.17
C GLN A 321 25.59 -15.18 -4.42
N ALA A 322 24.73 -14.56 -5.26
CA ALA A 322 25.16 -13.86 -6.46
C ALA A 322 26.04 -12.65 -6.14
N LEU A 323 25.69 -11.87 -5.13
CA LEU A 323 26.51 -10.75 -4.66
C LEU A 323 27.87 -11.22 -4.14
N TRP A 324 27.92 -12.34 -3.40
CA TRP A 324 29.17 -12.92 -2.95
C TRP A 324 30.07 -13.33 -4.12
N ASP A 325 29.51 -13.96 -5.14
CA ASP A 325 30.23 -14.33 -6.36
C ASP A 325 30.75 -13.10 -7.09
N VAL A 326 29.94 -12.05 -7.22
CA VAL A 326 30.33 -10.76 -7.82
C VAL A 326 31.49 -10.13 -7.05
N VAL A 327 31.40 -10.02 -5.73
CA VAL A 327 32.44 -9.42 -4.88
C VAL A 327 33.73 -10.21 -4.96
N THR A 328 33.66 -11.53 -4.92
CA THR A 328 34.84 -12.41 -5.02
C THR A 328 35.52 -12.28 -6.37
N ALA A 329 34.73 -12.26 -7.45
CA ALA A 329 35.23 -12.11 -8.79
C ALA A 329 35.87 -10.72 -9.02
N TRP A 330 35.21 -9.67 -8.52
CA TRP A 330 35.74 -8.31 -8.55
C TRP A 330 37.08 -8.19 -7.82
N ALA A 331 37.17 -8.72 -6.59
CA ALA A 331 38.38 -8.68 -5.78
C ALA A 331 39.55 -9.44 -6.41
N THR A 332 39.29 -10.41 -7.28
CA THR A 332 40.32 -11.24 -7.95
C THR A 332 40.53 -10.90 -9.43
N GLY A 333 39.74 -9.96 -9.96
CA GLY A 333 39.83 -9.53 -11.38
C GLY A 333 39.36 -10.58 -12.39
N VAL A 334 38.46 -11.51 -11.97
CA VAL A 334 37.91 -12.55 -12.82
C VAL A 334 36.41 -12.31 -13.09
N THR A 335 35.88 -13.02 -14.08
CA THR A 335 34.43 -12.98 -14.35
C THR A 335 33.66 -13.81 -13.29
N PRO A 336 32.55 -13.30 -12.76
CA PRO A 336 31.71 -14.06 -11.84
C PRO A 336 31.22 -15.37 -12.46
N ARG A 337 31.26 -16.45 -11.69
CA ARG A 337 30.79 -17.79 -12.16
C ARG A 337 29.30 -17.82 -12.44
N GLY A 338 28.53 -17.06 -11.68
CA GLY A 338 27.08 -16.94 -11.79
C GLY A 338 26.61 -16.45 -13.17
N THR A 339 27.47 -15.78 -13.95
CA THR A 339 27.15 -15.37 -15.33
C THR A 339 26.81 -16.54 -16.27
N GLN A 340 27.23 -17.74 -15.93
CA GLN A 340 26.96 -18.94 -16.72
C GLN A 340 25.64 -19.64 -16.34
N THR A 341 25.12 -19.37 -15.14
CA THR A 341 23.99 -20.08 -14.56
C THR A 341 22.75 -19.19 -14.37
N TRP A 342 22.89 -18.04 -13.71
CA TRP A 342 21.77 -17.19 -13.35
C TRP A 342 20.96 -16.66 -14.53
N PRO A 343 21.56 -16.21 -15.65
CA PRO A 343 20.76 -15.73 -16.79
C PRO A 343 19.81 -16.81 -17.37
N LYS A 344 20.23 -18.07 -17.33
CA LYS A 344 19.40 -19.20 -17.79
C LYS A 344 18.26 -19.49 -16.82
N GLU A 345 18.55 -19.48 -15.53
CA GLU A 345 17.58 -19.70 -14.47
C GLU A 345 16.49 -18.60 -14.48
N VAL A 346 16.92 -17.33 -14.60
CA VAL A 346 16.01 -16.19 -14.71
C VAL A 346 15.13 -16.30 -15.95
N GLU A 347 15.67 -16.67 -17.10
CA GLU A 347 14.89 -16.83 -18.31
C GLU A 347 13.85 -17.97 -18.18
N TRP A 348 14.23 -19.07 -17.56
CA TRP A 348 13.30 -20.16 -17.26
C TRP A 348 12.17 -19.67 -16.33
N ARG A 349 12.50 -18.91 -15.26
CA ARG A 349 11.49 -18.35 -14.34
C ARG A 349 10.57 -17.34 -15.03
N LYS A 350 11.06 -16.52 -15.98
CA LYS A 350 10.22 -15.66 -16.83
C LYS A 350 9.20 -16.48 -17.59
N GLY A 351 9.63 -17.60 -18.19
CA GLY A 351 8.73 -18.51 -18.89
C GLY A 351 7.66 -19.11 -17.98
N VAL A 352 8.04 -19.52 -16.77
CA VAL A 352 7.09 -20.02 -15.76
C VAL A 352 6.09 -18.92 -15.36
N MET A 353 6.56 -17.71 -15.08
CA MET A 353 5.67 -16.59 -14.72
C MET A 353 4.72 -16.22 -15.84
N GLN A 354 5.18 -16.28 -17.11
CA GLN A 354 4.31 -16.04 -18.25
C GLN A 354 3.19 -17.09 -18.32
N LYS A 355 3.50 -18.35 -18.07
CA LYS A 355 2.48 -19.41 -18.01
C LYS A 355 1.47 -19.22 -16.88
N PHE A 356 1.92 -18.74 -15.72
CA PHE A 356 1.01 -18.39 -14.62
C PHE A 356 0.07 -17.23 -14.97
N LYS A 357 0.53 -16.24 -15.76
CA LYS A 357 -0.33 -15.15 -16.24
C LYS A 357 -1.42 -15.61 -17.21
N GLU A 358 -1.17 -16.68 -17.95
CA GLU A 358 -2.15 -17.29 -18.88
C GLU A 358 -3.18 -18.15 -18.13
N TRP A 359 -2.91 -18.52 -16.87
CA TRP A 359 -3.77 -19.39 -16.08
C TRP A 359 -4.67 -18.60 -15.15
N SER A 360 -5.97 -18.83 -15.24
CA SER A 360 -6.92 -18.31 -14.26
C SER A 360 -7.04 -19.29 -13.10
N ALA A 361 -6.53 -18.89 -11.94
CA ALA A 361 -6.66 -19.69 -10.73
C ALA A 361 -8.15 -19.86 -10.36
N PRO A 362 -8.57 -21.04 -9.87
CA PRO A 362 -9.90 -21.18 -9.29
C PRO A 362 -10.00 -20.29 -8.04
N PRO A 363 -11.20 -19.78 -7.71
CA PRO A 363 -11.40 -18.90 -6.55
C PRO A 363 -10.96 -19.52 -5.21
N ALA A 364 -11.02 -20.85 -5.12
CA ALA A 364 -10.58 -21.60 -3.96
C ALA A 364 -9.99 -22.95 -4.37
N ILE A 365 -9.05 -23.45 -3.56
CA ILE A 365 -8.44 -24.79 -3.74
C ILE A 365 -8.67 -25.58 -2.45
N GLY A 366 -9.12 -26.82 -2.59
CA GLY A 366 -9.39 -27.75 -1.48
C GLY A 366 -10.88 -27.86 -1.17
N THR A 367 -11.18 -28.48 -0.01
CA THR A 367 -12.55 -28.64 0.46
C THR A 367 -12.98 -27.42 1.25
N ALA A 368 -14.11 -26.82 0.87
CA ALA A 368 -14.69 -25.71 1.61
C ALA A 368 -15.07 -26.18 3.03
N PRO A 369 -14.75 -25.37 4.07
CA PRO A 369 -15.21 -25.67 5.42
C PRO A 369 -16.74 -25.56 5.49
N GLU A 370 -17.37 -26.36 6.36
CA GLU A 370 -18.83 -26.29 6.56
C GLU A 370 -19.27 -24.93 7.10
N VAL A 371 -18.47 -24.35 7.98
CA VAL A 371 -18.73 -23.04 8.59
C VAL A 371 -17.44 -22.24 8.72
N ILE A 372 -17.46 -20.99 8.27
CA ILE A 372 -16.39 -20.02 8.49
C ILE A 372 -16.76 -19.18 9.72
N GLN A 373 -15.95 -19.27 10.77
CA GLN A 373 -16.18 -18.60 12.04
C GLN A 373 -15.02 -17.70 12.46
N GLU A 374 -13.89 -17.76 11.74
CA GLU A 374 -12.70 -17.00 12.09
C GLU A 374 -12.89 -15.54 11.68
N PRO A 375 -12.97 -14.59 12.65
CA PRO A 375 -13.33 -13.20 12.37
C PRO A 375 -12.40 -12.48 11.40
N PHE A 376 -11.11 -12.75 11.47
CA PHE A 376 -10.12 -12.11 10.58
C PHE A 376 -10.27 -12.58 9.14
N THR A 377 -10.53 -13.86 8.91
CA THR A 377 -10.82 -14.40 7.59
C THR A 377 -12.06 -13.71 6.98
N ILE A 378 -13.09 -13.47 7.79
CA ILE A 378 -14.31 -12.80 7.33
C ILE A 378 -14.03 -11.32 7.03
N VAL A 379 -13.39 -10.61 7.94
CA VAL A 379 -13.24 -9.14 7.85
C VAL A 379 -12.13 -8.73 6.88
N LEU A 380 -10.96 -9.39 6.95
CA LEU A 380 -9.81 -9.04 6.11
C LEU A 380 -9.94 -9.55 4.67
N TRP A 381 -10.54 -10.74 4.51
CA TRP A 381 -10.54 -11.44 3.23
C TRP A 381 -11.92 -11.54 2.60
N GLY A 382 -12.97 -11.07 3.29
CA GLY A 382 -14.35 -11.19 2.82
C GLY A 382 -14.81 -12.64 2.63
N VAL A 383 -14.12 -13.61 3.24
CA VAL A 383 -14.39 -15.04 3.08
C VAL A 383 -15.48 -15.44 4.08
N THR A 384 -16.71 -15.51 3.59
CA THR A 384 -17.88 -15.94 4.34
C THR A 384 -18.45 -17.24 3.71
N ASN A 385 -19.35 -17.92 4.41
CA ASN A 385 -20.05 -19.06 3.84
C ASN A 385 -20.83 -18.66 2.58
N SER A 386 -21.41 -17.45 2.55
CA SER A 386 -22.09 -16.92 1.38
C SER A 386 -21.15 -16.70 0.21
N SER A 387 -20.01 -16.03 0.44
CA SER A 387 -19.04 -15.78 -0.63
C SER A 387 -18.45 -17.08 -1.20
N LEU A 388 -18.19 -18.08 -0.34
CA LEU A 388 -17.75 -19.41 -0.81
C LEU A 388 -18.82 -20.09 -1.67
N ALA A 389 -20.09 -20.05 -1.25
CA ALA A 389 -21.18 -20.62 -2.04
C ALA A 389 -21.35 -19.93 -3.39
N ASP A 390 -21.17 -18.59 -3.42
CA ASP A 390 -21.23 -17.83 -4.67
C ASP A 390 -20.03 -18.11 -5.58
N TRP A 391 -18.82 -18.25 -5.04
CA TRP A 391 -17.63 -18.64 -5.81
C TRP A 391 -17.75 -20.06 -6.39
N ALA A 392 -18.32 -20.99 -5.62
CA ALA A 392 -18.58 -22.34 -6.13
C ALA A 392 -19.56 -22.33 -7.33
N LYS A 393 -20.61 -21.48 -7.28
CA LYS A 393 -21.54 -21.31 -8.41
C LYS A 393 -20.87 -20.72 -9.65
N VAL A 394 -19.99 -19.73 -9.48
CA VAL A 394 -19.25 -19.11 -10.59
C VAL A 394 -18.38 -20.13 -11.32
N SER A 395 -17.77 -21.06 -10.60
CA SER A 395 -16.95 -22.12 -11.19
C SER A 395 -17.74 -23.10 -12.04
N GLU A 396 -19.08 -23.17 -11.86
CA GLU A 396 -19.99 -24.01 -12.67
C GLU A 396 -20.48 -23.32 -13.95
N VAL A 397 -20.34 -21.99 -14.05
CA VAL A 397 -20.78 -21.22 -15.22
C VAL A 397 -19.76 -21.35 -16.34
N LYS A 398 -20.11 -22.14 -17.36
CA LYS A 398 -19.27 -22.40 -18.55
C LYS A 398 -19.31 -21.26 -19.58
N ASP A 399 -20.37 -20.48 -19.61
CA ASP A 399 -20.58 -19.39 -20.56
C ASP A 399 -21.06 -18.12 -19.84
N LEU A 400 -20.15 -17.17 -19.66
CA LEU A 400 -20.44 -15.89 -19.02
C LEU A 400 -21.42 -15.02 -19.84
N SER A 401 -21.58 -15.26 -21.13
CA SER A 401 -22.54 -14.51 -21.96
C SER A 401 -24.00 -14.75 -21.57
N THR A 402 -24.28 -15.86 -20.88
CA THR A 402 -25.62 -16.20 -20.38
C THR A 402 -25.97 -15.52 -19.05
N VAL A 403 -25.00 -14.92 -18.37
CA VAL A 403 -25.19 -14.28 -17.07
C VAL A 403 -25.83 -12.90 -17.26
N LYS A 404 -27.03 -12.72 -16.69
CA LYS A 404 -27.79 -11.47 -16.77
C LYS A 404 -27.66 -10.57 -15.53
N GLU A 405 -27.16 -11.12 -14.45
CA GLU A 405 -27.03 -10.42 -13.16
C GLU A 405 -25.67 -10.74 -12.55
N PHE A 406 -24.97 -9.69 -12.11
CA PHE A 406 -23.74 -9.80 -11.36
C PHE A 406 -23.94 -9.17 -9.96
N LYS A 407 -23.39 -9.81 -8.94
CA LYS A 407 -23.33 -9.27 -7.57
C LYS A 407 -21.88 -9.01 -7.20
N GLY A 408 -21.64 -7.87 -6.57
CA GLY A 408 -20.30 -7.46 -6.16
C GLY A 408 -20.34 -6.36 -5.12
N PHE A 409 -19.18 -5.76 -4.85
CA PHE A 409 -19.08 -4.62 -3.96
C PHE A 409 -19.28 -3.32 -4.75
N ALA A 410 -20.12 -2.42 -4.22
CA ALA A 410 -20.29 -1.10 -4.81
C ALA A 410 -19.05 -0.25 -4.55
N GLY A 411 -18.35 0.16 -5.61
CA GLY A 411 -17.24 1.11 -5.53
C GLY A 411 -17.72 2.56 -5.30
N SER A 412 -18.98 2.86 -5.65
CA SER A 412 -19.64 4.13 -5.40
C SER A 412 -21.11 3.90 -5.06
N PRO A 413 -21.68 4.63 -4.10
CA PRO A 413 -23.09 4.50 -3.76
C PRO A 413 -23.98 5.12 -4.86
N GLY A 414 -25.13 4.49 -5.10
CA GLY A 414 -26.15 5.02 -6.02
C GLY A 414 -26.72 3.97 -6.95
N ILE A 415 -27.65 4.40 -7.78
CA ILE A 415 -28.26 3.63 -8.86
C ILE A 415 -27.95 4.40 -10.15
N VAL A 416 -27.31 3.75 -11.09
CA VAL A 416 -26.98 4.34 -12.39
C VAL A 416 -27.41 3.38 -13.50
N GLU A 417 -27.74 3.97 -14.66
CA GLU A 417 -28.05 3.23 -15.87
C GLU A 417 -27.11 3.71 -16.98
N GLY A 418 -26.44 2.78 -17.64
CA GLY A 418 -25.49 3.09 -18.70
C GLY A 418 -24.99 1.84 -19.40
N LYS A 419 -24.13 2.04 -20.38
CA LYS A 419 -23.48 0.95 -21.10
C LYS A 419 -22.37 0.36 -20.22
N ALA A 420 -22.48 -0.91 -19.87
CA ALA A 420 -21.45 -1.59 -19.06
C ALA A 420 -20.13 -1.70 -19.83
N ARG A 421 -19.04 -1.26 -19.19
CA ARG A 421 -17.67 -1.49 -19.64
C ARG A 421 -16.91 -2.31 -18.59
N VAL A 422 -16.36 -3.44 -19.01
CA VAL A 422 -15.54 -4.29 -18.13
C VAL A 422 -14.10 -3.76 -18.16
N CYS A 423 -13.65 -3.21 -17.03
CA CYS A 423 -12.28 -2.78 -16.81
C CYS A 423 -11.56 -3.83 -15.97
N LYS A 424 -10.46 -4.36 -16.49
CA LYS A 424 -9.64 -5.37 -15.80
C LYS A 424 -8.38 -4.78 -15.15
N THR A 425 -7.97 -3.59 -15.61
CA THR A 425 -6.79 -2.88 -15.15
C THR A 425 -7.13 -1.42 -14.87
N VAL A 426 -6.27 -0.72 -14.16
CA VAL A 426 -6.40 0.72 -13.93
C VAL A 426 -6.33 1.51 -15.25
N GLU A 427 -5.55 1.03 -16.21
CA GLU A 427 -5.45 1.62 -17.54
C GLU A 427 -6.77 1.54 -18.30
N ASP A 428 -7.54 0.46 -18.13
CA ASP A 428 -8.86 0.32 -18.76
C ASP A 428 -9.86 1.37 -18.24
N ILE A 429 -9.76 1.76 -16.95
CA ILE A 429 -10.60 2.79 -16.33
C ILE A 429 -10.40 4.14 -17.02
N ARG A 430 -9.19 4.47 -17.48
CA ARG A 430 -8.88 5.70 -18.19
C ARG A 430 -9.57 5.79 -19.56
N GLN A 431 -10.03 4.66 -20.08
CA GLN A 431 -10.73 4.57 -21.37
C GLN A 431 -12.25 4.67 -21.23
N LEU A 432 -12.79 4.80 -20.01
CA LEU A 432 -14.22 5.02 -19.77
C LEU A 432 -14.67 6.31 -20.47
N GLN A 433 -15.81 6.22 -21.14
CA GLN A 433 -16.44 7.34 -21.82
C GLN A 433 -17.68 7.79 -21.07
N GLU A 434 -18.12 9.03 -21.32
CA GLU A 434 -19.37 9.53 -20.76
C GLU A 434 -20.54 8.62 -21.14
N GLY A 435 -21.35 8.21 -20.15
CA GLY A 435 -22.47 7.27 -20.33
C GLY A 435 -22.08 5.78 -20.20
N GLU A 436 -20.81 5.45 -19.96
CA GLU A 436 -20.39 4.09 -19.59
C GLU A 436 -20.29 3.93 -18.08
N ILE A 437 -20.56 2.73 -17.58
CA ILE A 437 -20.52 2.33 -16.17
C ILE A 437 -19.72 1.05 -16.00
#